data_83f7da0151d7e8d3285e51c8d4f83a67
#
_entry.id   83f7da0151d7e8d3285e51c8d4f83a67
#
_cell.length_a   1.000
_cell.length_b   1.000
_cell.length_c   1.000
_cell.angle_alpha   90.00
_cell.angle_beta   90.00
_cell.angle_gamma   90.00
#
_symmetry.space_group_name_H-M   'P 1'
#
loop_
_entity.id
_entity.type
_entity.pdbx_description
1 polymer ?
#
loop_
_entity_poly.entity_id
_entity_poly.type
_entity_poly.pdbx_seq_one_letter_code
_entity_poly.pdbx_strand_id
1 'polypeptide(L)'
;MSKTVDILGGQAEYYLNHTCKTIDKQLIHIPGPDIVDKVWINSDRNIRTLESLQTLYGHGRLANTGYVSILPVDQGIEHSAGASFAPDPLYFDPENIVKLAIEGGCNAVASTFGVLGAVARKYAHKIPFIVKLNHNELLTYPNSYDQVMFGTIKEAWNMGAIAVGATIYFGSEQSRRQIVEVSQAFEYAHELGMATILWCYLRNSGFKKDGTDYHAAADLTGQANHIGVTIKADIVKQKLPSNNGGFKAIGFGKTNERMYTELTTDHPIDLCRYQVANGYMGRVGLINSGGESHGESDLHDAVVTAVVNKRAGGMGLISGRKAFQKPMKDGVQLLNTIQDVYLDSSITIA
;
A
#
# COMPACT_ATOMS: atom_id res chain seq x y z
N MET A 1 -11.38 27.74 -3.20
CA MET A 1 -10.87 26.57 -3.95
C MET A 1 -10.65 25.46 -2.94
N SER A 2 -10.70 24.18 -3.31
CA SER A 2 -10.37 23.14 -2.34
C SER A 2 -8.88 23.15 -2.03
N LYS A 3 -8.49 22.86 -0.82
CA LYS A 3 -7.08 22.76 -0.37
C LYS A 3 -6.25 21.88 -1.33
N THR A 4 -6.87 20.85 -1.92
CA THR A 4 -6.24 19.98 -2.90
C THR A 4 -5.83 20.74 -4.16
N VAL A 5 -6.70 21.61 -4.68
CA VAL A 5 -6.42 22.44 -5.87
C VAL A 5 -5.24 23.37 -5.60
N ASP A 6 -5.22 24.00 -4.41
CA ASP A 6 -4.15 24.92 -4.04
C ASP A 6 -2.79 24.22 -3.95
N ILE A 7 -2.76 22.99 -3.40
CA ILE A 7 -1.54 22.19 -3.31
C ILE A 7 -1.06 21.69 -4.67
N LEU A 8 -1.98 21.25 -5.54
CA LEU A 8 -1.65 20.80 -6.91
C LEU A 8 -1.20 21.96 -7.81
N GLY A 9 -1.62 23.18 -7.51
CA GLY A 9 -1.23 24.37 -8.27
C GLY A 9 -1.52 24.24 -9.76
N GLY A 10 -0.54 24.52 -10.61
CA GLY A 10 -0.67 24.43 -12.07
C GLY A 10 -0.95 23.03 -12.62
N GLN A 11 -0.81 21.97 -11.82
CA GLN A 11 -1.10 20.60 -12.22
C GLN A 11 -2.53 20.15 -11.88
N ALA A 12 -3.32 21.01 -11.24
CA ALA A 12 -4.67 20.66 -10.78
C ALA A 12 -5.56 20.17 -11.94
N GLU A 13 -5.57 20.91 -13.05
CA GLU A 13 -6.37 20.55 -14.24
C GLU A 13 -5.96 19.18 -14.80
N TYR A 14 -4.66 18.92 -14.91
CA TYR A 14 -4.11 17.67 -15.42
C TYR A 14 -4.60 16.46 -14.61
N TYR A 15 -4.56 16.55 -13.29
CA TYR A 15 -4.97 15.42 -12.43
C TYR A 15 -6.48 15.35 -12.18
N LEU A 16 -7.16 16.50 -12.00
CA LEU A 16 -8.55 16.50 -11.56
C LEU A 16 -9.57 16.41 -12.70
N ASN A 17 -9.22 16.85 -13.92
CA ASN A 17 -10.14 16.85 -15.06
C ASN A 17 -9.92 15.67 -16.02
N HIS A 18 -8.89 14.84 -15.78
CA HIS A 18 -8.64 13.68 -16.63
C HIS A 18 -9.82 12.71 -16.61
N THR A 19 -10.17 12.18 -17.77
CA THR A 19 -11.09 11.04 -17.92
C THR A 19 -10.30 9.83 -18.35
N CYS A 20 -10.43 8.73 -17.62
CA CYS A 20 -9.76 7.49 -17.94
C CYS A 20 -10.23 6.94 -19.28
N LYS A 21 -9.33 6.75 -20.24
CA LYS A 21 -9.62 6.34 -21.60
C LYS A 21 -9.36 4.86 -21.87
N THR A 22 -8.93 4.13 -20.87
CA THR A 22 -8.46 2.74 -21.01
C THR A 22 -9.50 1.74 -20.49
N ILE A 23 -9.53 1.52 -19.17
CA ILE A 23 -10.44 0.58 -18.53
C ILE A 23 -11.60 1.38 -17.91
N ASP A 24 -12.82 1.17 -18.40
CA ASP A 24 -14.01 1.88 -17.92
C ASP A 24 -14.24 1.62 -16.42
N LYS A 25 -14.57 2.67 -15.68
CA LYS A 25 -14.90 2.58 -14.25
C LYS A 25 -16.10 1.69 -13.95
N GLN A 26 -17.00 1.48 -14.92
CA GLN A 26 -18.14 0.57 -14.77
C GLN A 26 -17.74 -0.90 -14.71
N LEU A 27 -16.51 -1.23 -15.14
CA LEU A 27 -15.96 -2.59 -15.08
C LEU A 27 -15.26 -2.90 -13.77
N ILE A 28 -14.99 -1.90 -12.93
CA ILE A 28 -14.27 -2.08 -11.67
C ILE A 28 -15.19 -2.00 -10.46
N HIS A 29 -14.79 -2.69 -9.39
CA HIS A 29 -15.42 -2.58 -8.07
C HIS A 29 -14.91 -1.31 -7.38
N ILE A 30 -15.75 -0.29 -7.36
CA ILE A 30 -15.42 1.03 -6.82
C ILE A 30 -15.47 1.00 -5.29
N PRO A 31 -14.45 1.57 -4.59
CA PRO A 31 -14.52 1.77 -3.15
C PRO A 31 -15.75 2.58 -2.72
N GLY A 32 -16.37 2.16 -1.64
CA GLY A 32 -17.55 2.81 -1.08
C GLY A 32 -17.84 2.31 0.33
N PRO A 33 -18.80 2.92 1.06
CA PRO A 33 -19.10 2.58 2.45
C PRO A 33 -19.52 1.12 2.66
N ASP A 34 -19.99 0.49 1.61
CA ASP A 34 -20.49 -0.88 1.59
C ASP A 34 -19.54 -1.87 0.90
N ILE A 35 -18.25 -1.54 0.83
CA ILE A 35 -17.24 -2.34 0.11
C ILE A 35 -17.13 -3.78 0.62
N VAL A 36 -17.28 -3.99 1.94
CA VAL A 36 -17.24 -5.34 2.53
C VAL A 36 -18.45 -6.14 2.07
N ASP A 37 -19.65 -5.56 2.11
CA ASP A 37 -20.90 -6.20 1.71
C ASP A 37 -21.04 -6.40 0.19
N LYS A 38 -20.37 -5.59 -0.63
CA LYS A 38 -20.40 -5.72 -2.08
C LYS A 38 -19.34 -6.66 -2.64
N VAL A 39 -18.16 -6.65 -2.05
CA VAL A 39 -16.99 -7.35 -2.60
C VAL A 39 -16.66 -8.59 -1.79
N TRP A 40 -16.25 -8.43 -0.53
CA TRP A 40 -15.72 -9.55 0.23
C TRP A 40 -16.76 -10.55 0.70
N ILE A 41 -18.03 -10.15 0.88
CA ILE A 41 -19.13 -11.09 1.18
C ILE A 41 -19.25 -12.20 0.11
N ASN A 42 -18.85 -11.92 -1.11
CA ASN A 42 -18.89 -12.87 -2.23
C ASN A 42 -17.57 -13.65 -2.42
N SER A 43 -16.66 -13.56 -1.46
CA SER A 43 -15.38 -14.26 -1.47
C SER A 43 -15.43 -15.50 -0.55
N ASP A 44 -14.31 -16.20 -0.47
CA ASP A 44 -14.14 -17.33 0.45
C ASP A 44 -13.68 -16.93 1.86
N ARG A 45 -13.75 -15.63 2.20
CA ARG A 45 -13.39 -15.13 3.54
C ARG A 45 -14.39 -15.56 4.57
N ASN A 46 -13.91 -16.07 5.73
CA ASN A 46 -14.79 -16.42 6.83
C ASN A 46 -15.34 -15.15 7.52
N ILE A 47 -16.35 -15.33 8.38
CA ILE A 47 -17.05 -14.24 9.06
C ILE A 47 -16.08 -13.38 9.89
N ARG A 48 -15.06 -13.97 10.51
CA ARG A 48 -14.08 -13.23 11.33
C ARG A 48 -13.16 -12.35 10.47
N THR A 49 -12.79 -12.82 9.29
CA THR A 49 -12.03 -12.00 8.32
C THR A 49 -12.89 -10.83 7.82
N LEU A 50 -14.19 -11.03 7.58
CA LEU A 50 -15.10 -9.93 7.24
C LEU A 50 -15.23 -8.91 8.37
N GLU A 51 -15.31 -9.35 9.63
CA GLU A 51 -15.27 -8.45 10.80
C GLU A 51 -13.97 -7.64 10.87
N SER A 52 -12.82 -8.27 10.60
CA SER A 52 -11.51 -7.60 10.57
C SER A 52 -11.43 -6.57 9.45
N LEU A 53 -11.91 -6.90 8.25
CA LEU A 53 -12.01 -5.95 7.14
C LEU A 53 -12.95 -4.79 7.49
N GLN A 54 -14.13 -5.07 8.04
CA GLN A 54 -15.06 -4.02 8.46
C GLN A 54 -14.46 -3.12 9.56
N THR A 55 -13.68 -3.69 10.47
CA THR A 55 -12.96 -2.92 11.49
C THR A 55 -11.93 -1.99 10.86
N LEU A 56 -11.17 -2.48 9.88
CA LEU A 56 -10.20 -1.66 9.14
C LEU A 56 -10.88 -0.50 8.40
N TYR A 57 -11.97 -0.77 7.68
CA TYR A 57 -12.71 0.27 6.94
C TYR A 57 -13.58 1.16 7.83
N GLY A 58 -13.88 0.72 9.04
CA GLY A 58 -14.70 1.45 10.01
C GLY A 58 -13.91 2.35 10.98
N HIS A 59 -12.58 2.43 10.87
CA HIS A 59 -11.74 3.19 11.80
C HIS A 59 -11.13 4.43 11.18
N GLY A 60 -10.79 5.42 12.03
CA GLY A 60 -10.08 6.64 11.64
C GLY A 60 -10.95 7.66 10.89
N ARG A 61 -10.29 8.66 10.30
CA ARG A 61 -11.00 9.75 9.57
C ARG A 61 -11.69 9.28 8.29
N LEU A 62 -11.21 8.21 7.68
CA LEU A 62 -11.81 7.61 6.48
C LEU A 62 -12.83 6.51 6.82
N ALA A 63 -13.28 6.41 8.07
CA ALA A 63 -14.25 5.41 8.49
C ALA A 63 -15.49 5.41 7.60
N ASN A 64 -15.91 4.23 7.18
CA ASN A 64 -17.12 4.00 6.37
C ASN A 64 -17.15 4.74 5.02
N THR A 65 -16.01 5.02 4.43
CA THR A 65 -15.90 5.59 3.07
C THR A 65 -15.49 4.55 2.02
N GLY A 66 -15.01 3.40 2.44
CA GLY A 66 -14.36 2.41 1.57
C GLY A 66 -12.90 2.72 1.24
N TYR A 67 -12.37 3.81 1.79
CA TYR A 67 -10.96 4.16 1.67
C TYR A 67 -10.19 3.92 2.96
N VAL A 68 -8.88 3.70 2.86
CA VAL A 68 -7.99 3.51 4.01
C VAL A 68 -6.75 4.41 3.95
N SER A 69 -6.36 4.90 5.12
CA SER A 69 -5.11 5.60 5.37
C SER A 69 -4.34 4.80 6.42
N ILE A 70 -3.17 4.26 6.06
CA ILE A 70 -2.38 3.41 6.93
C ILE A 70 -1.02 4.08 7.18
N LEU A 71 -0.60 4.14 8.44
CA LEU A 71 0.76 4.54 8.80
C LEU A 71 1.65 3.29 8.91
N PRO A 72 2.59 3.05 7.96
CA PRO A 72 3.55 1.97 8.09
C PRO A 72 4.85 2.49 8.69
N VAL A 73 5.33 1.87 9.75
CA VAL A 73 6.67 2.11 10.30
C VAL A 73 7.31 0.76 10.64
N ASP A 74 7.88 0.13 9.63
CA ASP A 74 8.65 -1.13 9.73
C ASP A 74 10.15 -0.90 9.48
N GLN A 75 10.59 0.34 9.60
CA GLN A 75 11.99 0.74 9.47
C GLN A 75 12.84 0.25 10.63
N GLY A 76 14.17 0.27 10.41
CA GLY A 76 15.14 -0.28 11.35
C GLY A 76 15.52 -1.73 11.04
N ILE A 77 14.94 -2.33 10.01
CA ILE A 77 15.24 -3.70 9.56
C ILE A 77 15.72 -3.70 8.10
N GLU A 78 14.88 -3.28 7.17
CA GLU A 78 15.23 -3.17 5.72
C GLU A 78 16.01 -1.89 5.40
N HIS A 79 15.82 -0.86 6.19
CA HIS A 79 16.57 0.39 6.19
C HIS A 79 17.19 0.59 7.56
N SER A 80 18.37 1.21 7.63
CA SER A 80 19.01 1.41 8.93
C SER A 80 18.14 2.23 9.87
N ALA A 81 18.13 1.88 11.14
CA ALA A 81 17.40 2.64 12.17
C ALA A 81 17.88 4.10 12.22
N GLY A 82 19.20 4.32 12.07
CA GLY A 82 19.79 5.66 12.03
C GLY A 82 19.24 6.49 10.87
N ALA A 83 19.25 5.97 9.64
CA ALA A 83 18.70 6.70 8.49
C ALA A 83 17.19 6.94 8.62
N SER A 84 16.48 6.06 9.32
CA SER A 84 15.03 6.14 9.45
C SER A 84 14.59 7.13 10.53
N PHE A 85 15.24 7.10 11.71
CA PHE A 85 14.77 7.83 12.89
C PHE A 85 15.66 8.99 13.31
N ALA A 86 16.88 9.17 12.74
CA ALA A 86 17.70 10.34 13.04
C ALA A 86 17.03 11.69 12.66
N PRO A 87 16.21 11.78 11.59
CA PRO A 87 15.48 13.02 11.29
C PRO A 87 14.55 13.49 12.42
N ASP A 88 13.91 12.54 13.13
CA ASP A 88 13.18 12.81 14.36
C ASP A 88 13.34 11.63 15.34
N PRO A 89 14.27 11.75 16.32
CA PRO A 89 14.57 10.69 17.28
C PRO A 89 13.40 10.29 18.18
N LEU A 90 12.33 11.07 18.23
CA LEU A 90 11.10 10.75 18.96
C LEU A 90 10.57 9.36 18.56
N TYR A 91 10.73 8.99 17.29
CA TYR A 91 10.18 7.75 16.74
C TYR A 91 11.04 6.50 16.96
N PHE A 92 12.17 6.60 17.67
CA PHE A 92 12.80 5.41 18.25
C PHE A 92 11.91 4.76 19.32
N ASP A 93 11.03 5.54 19.96
CA ASP A 93 10.03 5.00 20.90
C ASP A 93 8.78 4.51 20.13
N PRO A 94 8.47 3.19 20.19
CA PRO A 94 7.29 2.59 19.57
C PRO A 94 5.97 3.30 19.90
N GLU A 95 5.85 3.84 21.10
CA GLU A 95 4.63 4.52 21.53
C GLU A 95 4.32 5.74 20.66
N ASN A 96 5.34 6.49 20.26
CA ASN A 96 5.15 7.68 19.43
C ASN A 96 4.76 7.35 17.99
N ILE A 97 5.17 6.18 17.48
CA ILE A 97 4.71 5.67 16.18
C ILE A 97 3.17 5.45 16.21
N VAL A 98 2.69 4.79 17.26
CA VAL A 98 1.24 4.51 17.38
C VAL A 98 0.46 5.80 17.68
N LYS A 99 1.01 6.72 18.48
CA LYS A 99 0.40 8.05 18.69
C LYS A 99 0.26 8.82 17.39
N LEU A 100 1.29 8.85 16.54
CA LEU A 100 1.21 9.50 15.23
C LEU A 100 0.06 8.94 14.39
N ALA A 101 -0.12 7.61 14.36
CA ALA A 101 -1.21 7.00 13.62
C ALA A 101 -2.59 7.40 14.18
N ILE A 102 -2.73 7.44 15.51
CA ILE A 102 -4.00 7.82 16.18
C ILE A 102 -4.30 9.30 15.95
N GLU A 103 -3.35 10.19 16.22
CA GLU A 103 -3.50 11.64 16.06
C GLU A 103 -3.68 12.02 14.59
N GLY A 104 -3.01 11.29 13.68
CA GLY A 104 -3.17 11.41 12.24
C GLY A 104 -4.48 10.85 11.70
N GLY A 105 -5.33 10.24 12.55
CA GLY A 105 -6.63 9.71 12.14
C GLY A 105 -6.55 8.55 11.17
N CYS A 106 -5.49 7.74 11.22
CA CYS A 106 -5.30 6.60 10.35
C CYS A 106 -6.31 5.47 10.64
N ASN A 107 -6.64 4.68 9.62
CA ASN A 107 -7.44 3.47 9.77
C ASN A 107 -6.69 2.37 10.52
N ALA A 108 -5.37 2.32 10.38
CA ALA A 108 -4.52 1.34 11.03
C ALA A 108 -3.07 1.82 11.14
N VAL A 109 -2.31 1.19 12.03
CA VAL A 109 -0.86 1.25 12.09
C VAL A 109 -0.26 -0.09 11.68
N ALA A 110 0.68 -0.09 10.74
CA ALA A 110 1.39 -1.27 10.29
C ALA A 110 2.83 -1.21 10.78
N SER A 111 3.27 -2.20 11.56
CA SER A 111 4.63 -2.22 12.07
C SER A 111 5.12 -3.63 12.40
N THR A 112 6.30 -3.73 12.98
CA THR A 112 6.96 -4.97 13.34
C THR A 112 6.36 -5.61 14.59
N PHE A 113 6.67 -6.88 14.83
CA PHE A 113 6.32 -7.56 16.07
C PHE A 113 6.85 -6.83 17.31
N GLY A 114 8.11 -6.36 17.25
CA GLY A 114 8.73 -5.66 18.37
C GLY A 114 8.05 -4.33 18.69
N VAL A 115 7.77 -3.52 17.67
CA VAL A 115 7.11 -2.21 17.83
C VAL A 115 5.71 -2.37 18.39
N LEU A 116 4.87 -3.18 17.75
CA LEU A 116 3.48 -3.33 18.15
C LEU A 116 3.36 -4.11 19.46
N GLY A 117 4.19 -5.14 19.66
CA GLY A 117 4.22 -5.93 20.89
C GLY A 117 4.58 -5.12 22.14
N ALA A 118 5.51 -4.17 22.02
CA ALA A 118 5.88 -3.29 23.13
C ALA A 118 4.71 -2.43 23.66
N VAL A 119 3.71 -2.15 22.83
CA VAL A 119 2.61 -1.22 23.15
C VAL A 119 1.22 -1.83 23.01
N ALA A 120 1.11 -3.13 22.66
CA ALA A 120 -0.15 -3.79 22.34
C ALA A 120 -1.22 -3.63 23.45
N ARG A 121 -0.88 -3.87 24.71
CA ARG A 121 -1.82 -3.72 25.84
C ARG A 121 -2.44 -2.34 25.93
N LYS A 122 -1.69 -1.30 25.58
CA LYS A 122 -2.12 0.08 25.72
C LYS A 122 -2.92 0.56 24.51
N TYR A 123 -2.68 -0.02 23.32
CA TYR A 123 -3.15 0.56 22.07
C TYR A 123 -3.93 -0.37 21.14
N ALA A 124 -3.82 -1.71 21.24
CA ALA A 124 -4.48 -2.61 20.30
C ALA A 124 -6.02 -2.44 20.25
N HIS A 125 -6.63 -1.95 21.33
CA HIS A 125 -8.08 -1.64 21.38
C HIS A 125 -8.42 -0.20 20.92
N LYS A 126 -7.43 0.62 20.61
CA LYS A 126 -7.59 2.04 20.23
C LYS A 126 -7.41 2.29 18.74
N ILE A 127 -6.60 1.49 18.10
CA ILE A 127 -6.34 1.56 16.65
C ILE A 127 -6.06 0.15 16.12
N PRO A 128 -6.61 -0.24 14.97
CA PRO A 128 -6.30 -1.50 14.33
C PRO A 128 -4.81 -1.71 14.07
N PHE A 129 -4.27 -2.88 14.45
CA PHE A 129 -2.90 -3.27 14.20
C PHE A 129 -2.79 -4.15 12.96
N ILE A 130 -1.80 -3.86 12.12
CA ILE A 130 -1.33 -4.69 11.01
C ILE A 130 0.10 -5.11 11.33
N VAL A 131 0.30 -6.37 11.68
CA VAL A 131 1.65 -6.87 12.00
C VAL A 131 2.36 -7.29 10.73
N LYS A 132 3.52 -6.67 10.46
CA LYS A 132 4.38 -7.05 9.34
C LYS A 132 5.17 -8.30 9.72
N LEU A 133 4.97 -9.39 8.96
CA LEU A 133 5.46 -10.73 9.29
C LEU A 133 6.93 -10.96 8.90
N ASN A 134 7.34 -10.42 7.75
CA ASN A 134 8.64 -10.68 7.15
C ASN A 134 9.37 -9.41 6.77
N HIS A 135 10.69 -9.49 6.76
CA HIS A 135 11.58 -8.38 6.44
C HIS A 135 12.84 -8.85 5.74
N ASN A 136 13.41 -7.99 4.90
CA ASN A 136 14.77 -8.14 4.40
C ASN A 136 15.73 -7.57 5.44
N GLU A 137 16.51 -8.43 6.08
CA GLU A 137 17.46 -8.07 7.12
C GLU A 137 18.67 -7.31 6.53
N LEU A 138 18.88 -6.07 7.00
CA LEU A 138 19.85 -5.14 6.40
C LEU A 138 21.32 -5.56 6.56
N LEU A 139 21.65 -6.29 7.63
CA LEU A 139 23.04 -6.63 7.95
C LEU A 139 23.60 -7.76 7.08
N THR A 140 22.74 -8.50 6.38
CA THR A 140 23.16 -9.46 5.36
C THR A 140 23.73 -8.74 4.15
N TYR A 141 25.03 -8.86 3.94
CA TYR A 141 25.76 -8.23 2.84
C TYR A 141 26.56 -9.24 2.02
N PRO A 142 26.50 -9.22 0.67
CA PRO A 142 25.65 -8.36 -0.15
C PRO A 142 24.15 -8.69 0.00
N ASN A 143 23.29 -7.67 -0.21
CA ASN A 143 21.84 -7.85 -0.09
C ASN A 143 21.30 -8.81 -1.15
N SER A 144 20.69 -9.90 -0.73
CA SER A 144 20.06 -10.90 -1.61
C SER A 144 18.57 -10.66 -1.85
N TYR A 145 18.01 -9.57 -1.31
CA TYR A 145 16.57 -9.28 -1.34
C TYR A 145 15.73 -10.44 -0.77
N ASP A 146 16.21 -11.02 0.31
CA ASP A 146 15.51 -12.07 1.02
C ASP A 146 14.54 -11.49 2.05
N GLN A 147 13.34 -12.03 2.07
CA GLN A 147 12.32 -11.72 3.08
C GLN A 147 12.19 -12.92 3.99
N VAL A 148 12.61 -12.76 5.25
CA VAL A 148 12.54 -13.83 6.25
C VAL A 148 11.43 -13.53 7.27
N MET A 149 10.78 -14.58 7.77
CA MET A 149 9.72 -14.46 8.78
C MET A 149 10.33 -14.10 10.14
N PHE A 150 9.81 -13.06 10.78
CA PHE A 150 10.26 -12.57 12.09
C PHE A 150 9.38 -13.02 13.26
N GLY A 151 8.25 -13.64 12.98
CA GLY A 151 7.33 -14.16 13.97
C GLY A 151 6.21 -14.96 13.34
N THR A 152 5.28 -15.44 14.14
CA THR A 152 4.19 -16.30 13.71
C THR A 152 2.86 -15.54 13.58
N ILE A 153 1.96 -16.07 12.75
CA ILE A 153 0.60 -15.54 12.61
C ILE A 153 -0.14 -15.59 13.97
N LYS A 154 0.07 -16.67 14.72
CA LYS A 154 -0.56 -16.82 16.05
C LYS A 154 -0.09 -15.77 17.04
N GLU A 155 1.19 -15.38 16.99
CA GLU A 155 1.73 -14.29 17.80
C GLU A 155 1.07 -12.95 17.43
N ALA A 156 0.95 -12.63 16.14
CA ALA A 156 0.27 -11.44 15.68
C ALA A 156 -1.20 -11.41 16.14
N TRP A 157 -1.89 -12.54 16.05
CA TRP A 157 -3.26 -12.67 16.53
C TRP A 157 -3.37 -12.46 18.05
N ASN A 158 -2.45 -13.02 18.83
CA ASN A 158 -2.41 -12.85 20.30
C ASN A 158 -2.16 -11.39 20.71
N MET A 159 -1.50 -10.59 19.88
CA MET A 159 -1.32 -9.15 20.10
C MET A 159 -2.57 -8.32 19.82
N GLY A 160 -3.63 -8.92 19.33
CA GLY A 160 -4.86 -8.23 18.94
C GLY A 160 -4.83 -7.62 17.55
N ALA A 161 -3.92 -8.08 16.68
CA ALA A 161 -3.89 -7.65 15.28
C ALA A 161 -5.14 -8.10 14.54
N ILE A 162 -5.70 -7.21 13.73
CA ILE A 162 -6.84 -7.51 12.85
C ILE A 162 -6.38 -7.90 11.44
N ALA A 163 -5.13 -7.63 11.14
CA ALA A 163 -4.53 -7.95 9.85
C ALA A 163 -3.04 -8.27 10.00
N VAL A 164 -2.52 -9.01 9.04
CA VAL A 164 -1.09 -9.23 8.86
C VAL A 164 -0.64 -8.67 7.52
N GLY A 165 0.62 -8.22 7.50
CA GLY A 165 1.27 -7.74 6.29
C GLY A 165 2.50 -8.58 5.96
N ALA A 166 2.79 -8.75 4.69
CA ALA A 166 4.02 -9.39 4.24
C ALA A 166 4.57 -8.67 3.00
N THR A 167 5.86 -8.82 2.75
CA THR A 167 6.49 -8.40 1.49
C THR A 167 6.88 -9.62 0.69
N ILE A 168 6.64 -9.57 -0.62
CA ILE A 168 7.33 -10.45 -1.57
C ILE A 168 8.15 -9.57 -2.50
N TYR A 169 9.42 -9.90 -2.64
CA TYR A 169 10.30 -9.33 -3.65
C TYR A 169 10.24 -10.18 -4.92
N PHE A 170 9.18 -9.97 -5.70
CA PHE A 170 8.94 -10.69 -6.94
C PHE A 170 10.11 -10.54 -7.92
N GLY A 171 10.54 -11.65 -8.47
CA GLY A 171 11.65 -11.72 -9.41
C GLY A 171 13.03 -11.79 -8.75
N SER A 172 13.17 -11.71 -7.43
CA SER A 172 14.41 -12.01 -6.73
C SER A 172 14.69 -13.52 -6.77
N GLU A 173 15.94 -13.92 -6.47
CA GLU A 173 16.32 -15.32 -6.36
C GLU A 173 15.48 -16.07 -5.30
N GLN A 174 15.03 -15.36 -4.27
CA GLN A 174 14.25 -15.89 -3.16
C GLN A 174 12.72 -15.81 -3.40
N SER A 175 12.29 -15.24 -4.51
CA SER A 175 10.88 -14.98 -4.81
C SER A 175 9.97 -16.21 -4.65
N ARG A 176 10.44 -17.39 -5.14
CA ARG A 176 9.65 -18.63 -5.11
C ARG A 176 9.39 -19.10 -3.67
N ARG A 177 10.41 -19.05 -2.82
CA ARG A 177 10.27 -19.40 -1.39
C ARG A 177 9.33 -18.41 -0.68
N GLN A 178 9.52 -17.12 -0.91
CA GLN A 178 8.67 -16.07 -0.33
C GLN A 178 7.20 -16.25 -0.72
N ILE A 179 6.90 -16.62 -1.97
CA ILE A 179 5.52 -16.89 -2.41
C ILE A 179 4.91 -18.05 -1.59
N VAL A 180 5.64 -19.15 -1.40
CA VAL A 180 5.17 -20.30 -0.63
C VAL A 180 4.92 -19.93 0.83
N GLU A 181 5.89 -19.30 1.48
CA GLU A 181 5.80 -18.90 2.89
C GLU A 181 4.65 -17.92 3.13
N VAL A 182 4.50 -16.91 2.27
CA VAL A 182 3.44 -15.91 2.41
C VAL A 182 2.07 -16.48 2.10
N SER A 183 1.94 -17.38 1.11
CA SER A 183 0.66 -18.02 0.83
C SER A 183 0.16 -18.86 2.00
N GLN A 184 1.05 -19.64 2.64
CA GLN A 184 0.73 -20.40 3.85
C GLN A 184 0.39 -19.49 5.03
N ALA A 185 1.14 -18.39 5.19
CA ALA A 185 0.87 -17.41 6.23
C ALA A 185 -0.50 -16.74 6.04
N PHE A 186 -0.87 -16.40 4.82
CA PHE A 186 -2.18 -15.78 4.51
C PHE A 186 -3.34 -16.75 4.69
N GLU A 187 -3.17 -18.02 4.31
CA GLU A 187 -4.15 -19.08 4.60
C GLU A 187 -4.43 -19.14 6.10
N TYR A 188 -3.39 -19.26 6.93
CA TYR A 188 -3.55 -19.34 8.37
C TYR A 188 -4.07 -18.04 9.00
N ALA A 189 -3.71 -16.89 8.46
CA ALA A 189 -4.28 -15.60 8.89
C ALA A 189 -5.80 -15.55 8.65
N HIS A 190 -6.28 -16.00 7.49
CA HIS A 190 -7.70 -16.09 7.21
C HIS A 190 -8.41 -17.12 8.12
N GLU A 191 -7.80 -18.26 8.43
CA GLU A 191 -8.35 -19.22 9.40
C GLU A 191 -8.58 -18.55 10.77
N LEU A 192 -7.65 -17.73 11.23
CA LEU A 192 -7.76 -16.98 12.48
C LEU A 192 -8.63 -15.71 12.37
N GLY A 193 -9.15 -15.41 11.19
CA GLY A 193 -10.04 -14.27 10.97
C GLY A 193 -9.33 -12.94 10.78
N MET A 194 -8.06 -12.92 10.43
CA MET A 194 -7.32 -11.70 10.11
C MET A 194 -7.35 -11.40 8.62
N ALA A 195 -7.39 -10.12 8.25
CA ALA A 195 -7.17 -9.66 6.89
C ALA A 195 -5.69 -9.76 6.48
N THR A 196 -5.42 -9.75 5.17
CA THR A 196 -4.07 -9.91 4.63
C THR A 196 -3.69 -8.77 3.69
N ILE A 197 -2.51 -8.19 3.87
CA ILE A 197 -2.01 -7.08 3.06
C ILE A 197 -0.64 -7.45 2.50
N LEU A 198 -0.48 -7.38 1.17
CA LEU A 198 0.78 -7.74 0.52
C LEU A 198 1.50 -6.50 -0.04
N TRP A 199 2.74 -6.31 0.35
CA TRP A 199 3.68 -5.41 -0.31
C TRP A 199 4.23 -6.11 -1.56
N CYS A 200 3.71 -5.74 -2.74
CA CYS A 200 4.03 -6.36 -4.03
C CYS A 200 5.21 -5.65 -4.69
N TYR A 201 6.42 -5.88 -4.19
CA TYR A 201 7.59 -5.22 -4.75
C TYR A 201 8.35 -6.11 -5.74
N LEU A 202 8.98 -5.48 -6.71
CA LEU A 202 9.85 -6.14 -7.68
C LEU A 202 11.30 -5.98 -7.25
N ARG A 203 12.07 -7.05 -7.35
CA ARG A 203 13.52 -7.06 -7.14
C ARG A 203 14.16 -8.08 -8.08
N ASN A 204 14.64 -7.61 -9.22
CA ASN A 204 15.35 -8.44 -10.20
C ASN A 204 16.41 -7.58 -10.87
N SER A 205 17.66 -8.00 -10.83
CA SER A 205 18.77 -7.27 -11.47
C SER A 205 18.56 -7.10 -12.97
N GLY A 206 17.92 -8.08 -13.64
CA GLY A 206 17.57 -8.04 -15.05
C GLY A 206 16.49 -6.99 -15.42
N PHE A 207 15.83 -6.39 -14.43
CA PHE A 207 14.88 -5.29 -14.65
C PHE A 207 15.55 -3.91 -14.68
N LYS A 208 16.88 -3.87 -14.66
CA LYS A 208 17.69 -2.69 -15.02
C LYS A 208 18.43 -2.99 -16.30
N LYS A 209 18.16 -2.24 -17.34
CA LYS A 209 18.75 -2.45 -18.66
C LYS A 209 19.04 -1.10 -19.32
N ASP A 210 20.23 -0.96 -19.88
CA ASP A 210 20.66 0.25 -20.60
C ASP A 210 20.43 1.56 -19.84
N GLY A 211 20.71 1.54 -18.53
CA GLY A 211 20.53 2.70 -17.65
C GLY A 211 19.09 2.98 -17.19
N THR A 212 18.11 2.24 -17.69
CA THR A 212 16.69 2.38 -17.31
C THR A 212 16.30 1.36 -16.25
N ASP A 213 15.56 1.82 -15.23
CA ASP A 213 14.98 0.98 -14.17
C ASP A 213 13.50 0.70 -14.47
N TYR A 214 13.17 -0.56 -14.72
CA TYR A 214 11.81 -1.01 -15.06
C TYR A 214 11.02 -1.52 -13.86
N HIS A 215 11.55 -1.47 -12.64
CA HIS A 215 10.84 -1.98 -11.44
C HIS A 215 9.52 -1.26 -11.12
N ALA A 216 9.28 -0.09 -11.70
CA ALA A 216 8.02 0.61 -11.60
C ALA A 216 7.16 0.54 -12.87
N ALA A 217 7.56 -0.24 -13.89
CA ALA A 217 6.79 -0.37 -15.11
C ALA A 217 5.36 -0.86 -14.83
N ALA A 218 4.38 -0.31 -15.54
CA ALA A 218 2.97 -0.61 -15.30
C ALA A 218 2.61 -2.08 -15.48
N ASP A 219 3.15 -2.74 -16.49
CA ASP A 219 2.95 -4.15 -16.76
C ASP A 219 3.61 -5.06 -15.71
N LEU A 220 4.84 -4.74 -15.30
CA LEU A 220 5.55 -5.50 -14.26
C LEU A 220 4.91 -5.34 -12.88
N THR A 221 4.52 -4.13 -12.50
CA THR A 221 3.83 -3.88 -11.23
C THR A 221 2.42 -4.46 -11.23
N GLY A 222 1.71 -4.39 -12.35
CA GLY A 222 0.43 -5.06 -12.54
C GLY A 222 0.57 -6.58 -12.38
N GLN A 223 1.58 -7.19 -13.00
CA GLN A 223 1.85 -8.63 -12.85
C GLN A 223 2.16 -9.00 -11.39
N ALA A 224 2.96 -8.20 -10.69
CA ALA A 224 3.23 -8.42 -9.26
C ALA A 224 1.94 -8.38 -8.42
N ASN A 225 1.05 -7.41 -8.68
CA ASN A 225 -0.26 -7.35 -8.04
C ASN A 225 -1.08 -8.60 -8.34
N HIS A 226 -1.11 -9.05 -9.61
CA HIS A 226 -1.89 -10.22 -10.01
C HIS A 226 -1.41 -11.52 -9.32
N ILE A 227 -0.10 -11.69 -9.12
CA ILE A 227 0.42 -12.79 -8.31
C ILE A 227 0.01 -12.63 -6.85
N GLY A 228 0.08 -11.42 -6.30
CA GLY A 228 -0.31 -11.13 -4.92
C GLY A 228 -1.78 -11.46 -4.64
N VAL A 229 -2.68 -11.12 -5.55
CA VAL A 229 -4.11 -11.46 -5.38
C VAL A 229 -4.37 -12.96 -5.58
N THR A 230 -3.55 -13.64 -6.37
CA THR A 230 -3.63 -15.10 -6.57
C THR A 230 -3.34 -15.87 -5.29
N ILE A 231 -2.46 -15.36 -4.41
CA ILE A 231 -2.19 -15.93 -3.09
C ILE A 231 -3.10 -15.37 -1.99
N LYS A 232 -4.25 -14.79 -2.38
CA LYS A 232 -5.33 -14.34 -1.50
C LYS A 232 -4.99 -13.15 -0.60
N ALA A 233 -4.18 -12.19 -1.07
CA ALA A 233 -4.11 -10.88 -0.44
C ALA A 233 -5.49 -10.19 -0.52
N ASP A 234 -5.95 -9.57 0.58
CA ASP A 234 -7.16 -8.74 0.59
C ASP A 234 -6.87 -7.33 0.08
N ILE A 235 -5.68 -6.85 0.36
CA ILE A 235 -5.17 -5.55 -0.11
C ILE A 235 -3.75 -5.74 -0.63
N VAL A 236 -3.43 -5.11 -1.75
CA VAL A 236 -2.07 -5.04 -2.29
C VAL A 236 -1.53 -3.63 -2.17
N LYS A 237 -0.29 -3.52 -1.72
CA LYS A 237 0.48 -2.28 -1.71
C LYS A 237 1.43 -2.27 -2.89
N GLN A 238 1.40 -1.19 -3.69
CA GLN A 238 2.26 -1.04 -4.85
C GLN A 238 2.78 0.40 -4.97
N LYS A 239 3.89 0.60 -5.67
CA LYS A 239 4.34 1.92 -6.12
C LYS A 239 3.41 2.44 -7.23
N LEU A 240 3.31 3.76 -7.38
CA LEU A 240 2.71 4.31 -8.60
C LEU A 240 3.50 3.82 -9.81
N PRO A 241 2.82 3.41 -10.89
CA PRO A 241 3.47 2.85 -12.06
C PRO A 241 4.00 3.94 -12.99
N SER A 242 4.98 3.56 -13.80
CA SER A 242 5.52 4.36 -14.91
C SER A 242 5.27 3.68 -16.25
N ASN A 243 5.17 4.46 -17.31
CA ASN A 243 5.11 3.96 -18.68
C ASN A 243 6.51 4.00 -19.31
N ASN A 244 7.23 2.89 -19.22
CA ASN A 244 8.60 2.78 -19.74
C ASN A 244 8.84 1.50 -20.55
N GLY A 245 7.78 0.79 -20.93
CA GLY A 245 7.82 -0.37 -21.80
C GLY A 245 8.09 -1.73 -21.14
N GLY A 246 8.37 -1.78 -19.85
CA GLY A 246 8.41 -2.99 -19.02
C GLY A 246 8.90 -4.28 -19.72
N PHE A 247 8.04 -5.31 -19.80
CA PHE A 247 8.35 -6.59 -20.45
C PHE A 247 8.85 -6.44 -21.89
N LYS A 248 8.24 -5.54 -22.67
CA LYS A 248 8.61 -5.30 -24.05
C LYS A 248 10.04 -4.73 -24.17
N ALA A 249 10.37 -3.73 -23.35
CA ALA A 249 11.69 -3.09 -23.35
C ALA A 249 12.79 -4.04 -22.84
N ILE A 250 12.49 -4.87 -21.86
CA ILE A 250 13.44 -5.86 -21.33
C ILE A 250 13.63 -7.01 -22.32
N GLY A 251 12.63 -7.30 -23.15
CA GLY A 251 12.61 -8.48 -24.04
C GLY A 251 12.31 -9.78 -23.29
N PHE A 252 11.58 -9.69 -22.18
CA PHE A 252 11.21 -10.80 -21.30
C PHE A 252 9.70 -10.93 -21.16
N GLY A 253 9.23 -12.16 -20.98
CA GLY A 253 7.80 -12.46 -20.87
C GLY A 253 7.05 -12.30 -22.20
N LYS A 254 5.88 -12.91 -22.27
CA LYS A 254 4.96 -12.73 -23.39
C LYS A 254 3.82 -11.86 -22.91
N THR A 255 3.78 -10.62 -23.35
CA THR A 255 2.68 -9.71 -23.09
C THR A 255 1.93 -9.38 -24.38
N ASN A 256 0.73 -8.85 -24.27
CA ASN A 256 -0.06 -8.43 -25.42
C ASN A 256 0.19 -6.95 -25.71
N GLU A 257 0.33 -6.59 -26.99
CA GLU A 257 0.56 -5.21 -27.42
C GLU A 257 -0.55 -4.25 -26.95
N ARG A 258 -1.77 -4.74 -26.81
CA ARG A 258 -2.92 -3.96 -26.29
C ARG A 258 -2.67 -3.40 -24.87
N MET A 259 -1.79 -4.03 -24.07
CA MET A 259 -1.39 -3.47 -22.78
C MET A 259 -0.81 -2.07 -22.94
N TYR A 260 -0.03 -1.84 -23.99
CA TYR A 260 0.65 -0.56 -24.26
C TYR A 260 -0.16 0.41 -25.12
N THR A 261 -1.09 -0.08 -25.93
CA THR A 261 -1.83 0.72 -26.91
C THR A 261 -3.27 1.03 -26.47
N GLU A 262 -3.87 0.19 -25.61
CA GLU A 262 -5.29 0.31 -25.24
C GLU A 262 -5.53 0.31 -23.73
N LEU A 263 -4.72 -0.44 -22.93
CA LEU A 263 -4.97 -0.63 -21.50
C LEU A 263 -4.21 0.34 -20.61
N THR A 264 -3.25 1.09 -21.17
CA THR A 264 -2.51 2.16 -20.49
C THR A 264 -2.31 3.34 -21.43
N THR A 265 -2.07 4.51 -20.85
CA THR A 265 -1.57 5.71 -21.53
C THR A 265 -0.38 6.26 -20.74
N ASP A 266 0.14 7.43 -21.12
CA ASP A 266 1.16 8.12 -20.31
C ASP A 266 0.58 8.80 -19.07
N HIS A 267 -0.75 8.84 -18.93
CA HIS A 267 -1.38 9.50 -17.78
C HIS A 267 -1.33 8.61 -16.53
N PRO A 268 -0.85 9.12 -15.38
CA PRO A 268 -0.68 8.33 -14.16
C PRO A 268 -1.96 7.64 -13.66
N ILE A 269 -3.13 8.26 -13.87
CA ILE A 269 -4.43 7.69 -13.50
C ILE A 269 -4.72 6.43 -14.32
N ASP A 270 -4.46 6.44 -15.63
CA ASP A 270 -4.68 5.28 -16.49
C ASP A 270 -3.71 4.15 -16.16
N LEU A 271 -2.45 4.48 -15.86
CA LEU A 271 -1.45 3.51 -15.42
C LEU A 271 -1.85 2.88 -14.07
N CYS A 272 -2.30 3.68 -13.11
CA CYS A 272 -2.78 3.20 -11.82
C CYS A 272 -4.09 2.39 -11.97
N ARG A 273 -4.98 2.76 -12.89
CA ARG A 273 -6.19 1.99 -13.25
C ARG A 273 -5.83 0.57 -13.72
N TYR A 274 -4.75 0.42 -14.48
CA TYR A 274 -4.25 -0.90 -14.89
C TYR A 274 -3.80 -1.73 -13.67
N GLN A 275 -3.19 -1.11 -12.67
CA GLN A 275 -2.88 -1.81 -11.40
C GLN A 275 -4.16 -2.25 -10.66
N VAL A 276 -5.20 -1.42 -10.63
CA VAL A 276 -6.51 -1.79 -10.04
C VAL A 276 -7.12 -2.98 -10.78
N ALA A 277 -7.05 -2.98 -12.12
CA ALA A 277 -7.56 -4.09 -12.93
C ALA A 277 -6.86 -5.42 -12.61
N ASN A 278 -5.55 -5.38 -12.34
CA ASN A 278 -4.79 -6.57 -11.92
C ASN A 278 -5.12 -7.03 -10.48
N GLY A 279 -5.80 -6.23 -9.70
CA GLY A 279 -6.44 -6.58 -8.43
C GLY A 279 -7.84 -7.16 -8.61
N TYR A 280 -8.07 -8.00 -9.64
CA TYR A 280 -9.36 -8.58 -10.01
C TYR A 280 -10.44 -7.50 -10.19
N MET A 281 -10.12 -6.46 -10.99
CA MET A 281 -11.01 -5.32 -11.26
C MET A 281 -11.45 -4.58 -9.97
N GLY A 282 -10.55 -4.50 -8.98
CA GLY A 282 -10.82 -3.83 -7.70
C GLY A 282 -11.52 -4.70 -6.64
N ARG A 283 -11.68 -6.01 -6.86
CA ARG A 283 -12.11 -6.95 -5.80
C ARG A 283 -11.08 -7.07 -4.69
N VAL A 284 -9.82 -6.88 -5.01
CA VAL A 284 -8.72 -6.72 -4.05
C VAL A 284 -8.29 -5.26 -4.03
N GLY A 285 -8.20 -4.67 -2.84
CA GLY A 285 -7.89 -3.26 -2.68
C GLY A 285 -6.47 -2.92 -3.14
N LEU A 286 -6.31 -1.81 -3.86
CA LEU A 286 -5.01 -1.24 -4.19
C LEU A 286 -4.72 -0.04 -3.29
N ILE A 287 -3.66 -0.11 -2.50
CA ILE A 287 -3.10 1.05 -1.80
C ILE A 287 -1.73 1.40 -2.39
N ASN A 288 -1.50 2.69 -2.67
CA ASN A 288 -0.20 3.11 -3.16
C ASN A 288 0.72 3.57 -2.02
N SER A 289 2.02 3.34 -2.20
CA SER A 289 3.02 3.73 -1.21
C SER A 289 3.35 5.21 -1.30
N GLY A 290 3.52 5.89 -0.15
CA GLY A 290 3.85 7.30 -0.06
C GLY A 290 5.26 7.67 -0.56
N GLY A 291 6.13 6.67 -0.78
CA GLY A 291 7.51 6.89 -1.24
C GLY A 291 8.46 7.37 -0.15
N GLU A 292 9.63 7.85 -0.59
CA GLU A 292 10.64 8.47 0.28
C GLU A 292 10.25 9.90 0.63
N SER A 293 10.82 10.42 1.71
CA SER A 293 10.72 11.84 2.05
C SER A 293 11.73 12.63 1.23
N HIS A 294 11.27 13.71 0.62
CA HIS A 294 12.06 14.66 -0.15
C HIS A 294 11.99 16.07 0.45
N GLY A 295 11.53 16.19 1.71
CA GLY A 295 11.43 17.44 2.42
C GLY A 295 10.26 18.31 1.95
N GLU A 296 10.54 19.45 1.32
CA GLU A 296 9.51 20.44 0.95
C GLU A 296 8.45 19.93 -0.03
N SER A 297 8.80 19.01 -0.93
CA SER A 297 7.84 18.47 -1.89
C SER A 297 6.91 17.40 -1.32
N ASP A 298 7.16 16.89 -0.10
CA ASP A 298 6.45 15.75 0.48
C ASP A 298 4.92 15.89 0.47
N LEU A 299 4.42 17.07 0.78
CA LEU A 299 2.98 17.33 0.83
C LEU A 299 2.35 17.29 -0.57
N HIS A 300 2.99 17.94 -1.53
CA HIS A 300 2.56 17.93 -2.93
C HIS A 300 2.57 16.50 -3.49
N ASP A 301 3.67 15.77 -3.32
CA ASP A 301 3.83 14.40 -3.82
C ASP A 301 2.79 13.44 -3.21
N ALA A 302 2.50 13.61 -1.91
CA ALA A 302 1.49 12.82 -1.21
C ALA A 302 0.09 13.09 -1.74
N VAL A 303 -0.25 14.36 -2.00
CA VAL A 303 -1.54 14.75 -2.58
C VAL A 303 -1.67 14.25 -4.01
N VAL A 304 -0.64 14.39 -4.85
CA VAL A 304 -0.63 13.81 -6.20
C VAL A 304 -0.88 12.31 -6.15
N THR A 305 -0.16 11.60 -5.29
CA THR A 305 -0.34 10.14 -5.14
C THR A 305 -1.77 9.79 -4.71
N ALA A 306 -2.35 10.53 -3.76
CA ALA A 306 -3.72 10.32 -3.30
C ALA A 306 -4.76 10.56 -4.39
N VAL A 307 -4.61 11.64 -5.16
CA VAL A 307 -5.50 11.97 -6.27
C VAL A 307 -5.42 10.91 -7.37
N VAL A 308 -4.21 10.51 -7.77
CA VAL A 308 -4.01 9.45 -8.77
C VAL A 308 -4.64 8.14 -8.31
N ASN A 309 -4.36 7.71 -7.08
CA ASN A 309 -4.93 6.47 -6.52
C ASN A 309 -6.47 6.53 -6.49
N LYS A 310 -7.06 7.56 -5.89
CA LYS A 310 -8.51 7.71 -5.77
C LYS A 310 -9.18 7.73 -7.14
N ARG A 311 -8.67 8.55 -8.06
CA ARG A 311 -9.26 8.70 -9.39
C ARG A 311 -9.10 7.47 -10.28
N ALA A 312 -8.06 6.67 -10.04
CA ALA A 312 -7.90 5.38 -10.69
C ALA A 312 -8.83 4.28 -10.15
N GLY A 313 -9.51 4.49 -9.03
CA GLY A 313 -10.31 3.46 -8.36
C GLY A 313 -9.52 2.66 -7.32
N GLY A 314 -8.38 3.18 -6.89
CA GLY A 314 -7.62 2.64 -5.77
C GLY A 314 -8.30 2.91 -4.43
N MET A 315 -7.85 2.24 -3.38
CA MET A 315 -8.54 2.15 -2.10
C MET A 315 -7.88 2.98 -1.00
N GLY A 316 -6.76 3.64 -1.27
CA GLY A 316 -6.11 4.46 -0.26
C GLY A 316 -4.60 4.55 -0.38
N LEU A 317 -4.00 5.12 0.65
CA LEU A 317 -2.55 5.25 0.76
C LEU A 317 -2.01 4.61 2.04
N ILE A 318 -0.75 4.18 1.92
CA ILE A 318 0.08 3.76 3.03
C ILE A 318 1.33 4.65 3.03
N SER A 319 1.37 5.65 3.93
CA SER A 319 2.40 6.69 3.96
C SER A 319 3.14 6.67 5.29
N GLY A 320 4.44 6.39 5.26
CA GLY A 320 5.31 6.27 6.43
C GLY A 320 6.34 7.39 6.52
N ARG A 321 7.48 7.27 5.82
CA ARG A 321 8.64 8.20 5.93
C ARG A 321 8.27 9.67 5.83
N LYS A 322 7.41 10.04 4.89
CA LYS A 322 6.91 11.42 4.76
C LYS A 322 6.18 11.92 6.01
N ALA A 323 5.62 11.03 6.84
CA ALA A 323 4.91 11.40 8.06
C ALA A 323 5.80 11.36 9.31
N PHE A 324 6.62 10.32 9.51
CA PHE A 324 7.38 10.16 10.75
C PHE A 324 8.80 10.75 10.71
N GLN A 325 9.33 11.13 9.54
CA GLN A 325 10.66 11.81 9.45
C GLN A 325 10.55 13.33 9.62
N LYS A 326 9.62 13.78 10.42
CA LYS A 326 9.36 15.20 10.75
C LYS A 326 8.63 15.32 12.09
N PRO A 327 8.52 16.53 12.67
CA PRO A 327 7.80 16.72 13.91
C PRO A 327 6.37 16.16 13.86
N MET A 328 5.89 15.61 14.99
CA MET A 328 4.58 14.96 15.11
C MET A 328 3.45 15.79 14.47
N LYS A 329 3.40 17.10 14.76
CA LYS A 329 2.38 18.01 14.21
C LYS A 329 2.36 18.02 12.68
N ASP A 330 3.53 18.02 12.06
CA ASP A 330 3.66 18.10 10.60
C ASP A 330 3.33 16.74 9.96
N GLY A 331 3.69 15.65 10.64
CA GLY A 331 3.27 14.29 10.26
C GLY A 331 1.76 14.12 10.28
N VAL A 332 1.11 14.55 11.35
CA VAL A 332 -0.35 14.57 11.49
C VAL A 332 -0.98 15.41 10.36
N GLN A 333 -0.46 16.60 10.11
CA GLN A 333 -0.97 17.47 9.05
C GLN A 333 -0.87 16.82 7.67
N LEU A 334 0.24 16.15 7.36
CA LEU A 334 0.43 15.43 6.10
C LEU A 334 -0.60 14.30 5.95
N LEU A 335 -0.76 13.46 6.98
CA LEU A 335 -1.74 12.37 6.99
C LEU A 335 -3.17 12.88 6.80
N ASN A 336 -3.54 13.94 7.52
CA ASN A 336 -4.85 14.56 7.37
C ASN A 336 -5.06 15.14 5.97
N THR A 337 -4.04 15.75 5.36
CA THR A 337 -4.15 16.31 4.01
C THR A 337 -4.33 15.22 2.95
N ILE A 338 -3.67 14.07 3.10
CA ILE A 338 -3.92 12.89 2.27
C ILE A 338 -5.39 12.44 2.40
N GLN A 339 -5.89 12.37 3.63
CA GLN A 339 -7.27 11.93 3.91
C GLN A 339 -8.29 12.93 3.36
N ASP A 340 -8.00 14.23 3.39
CA ASP A 340 -8.86 15.28 2.81
C ASP A 340 -9.14 15.02 1.32
N VAL A 341 -8.16 14.49 0.55
CA VAL A 341 -8.36 14.08 -0.85
C VAL A 341 -9.45 13.01 -0.97
N TYR A 342 -9.41 11.98 -0.10
CA TYR A 342 -10.39 10.90 -0.13
C TYR A 342 -11.76 11.33 0.37
N LEU A 343 -11.84 12.29 1.28
CA LEU A 343 -13.09 12.87 1.80
C LEU A 343 -13.74 13.88 0.85
N ASP A 344 -12.98 14.47 -0.07
CA ASP A 344 -13.51 15.43 -1.04
C ASP A 344 -14.38 14.73 -2.09
N SER A 345 -15.69 14.88 -1.97
CA SER A 345 -16.68 14.27 -2.89
C SER A 345 -16.60 14.80 -4.33
N SER A 346 -15.97 15.95 -4.54
CA SER A 346 -15.75 16.50 -5.89
C SER A 346 -14.66 15.77 -6.67
N ILE A 347 -13.76 15.08 -5.97
CA ILE A 347 -12.69 14.25 -6.57
C ILE A 347 -13.26 12.84 -6.81
N THR A 348 -13.82 12.64 -7.99
CA THR A 348 -14.47 11.39 -8.37
C THR A 348 -13.53 10.44 -9.11
N ILE A 349 -13.92 9.19 -9.25
CA ILE A 349 -13.21 8.19 -10.07
C ILE A 349 -13.32 8.60 -11.54
N ALA A 350 -12.20 8.60 -12.25
CA ALA A 350 -12.07 9.06 -13.64
C ALA A 350 -12.75 8.12 -14.63
#